data_7945f1dd1daba3a4e0f7cd59b332344b
#
_entry.id   7945f1dd1daba3a4e0f7cd59b332344b
#
_cell.length_a   1.000
_cell.length_b   1.000
_cell.length_c   1.000
_cell.angle_alpha   90.00
_cell.angle_beta   90.00
_cell.angle_gamma   90.00
#
_symmetry.space_group_name_H-M   'P 1'
#
loop_
_entity.id
_entity.type
_entity.pdbx_description
1 polymer ?
#
loop_
_entity_poly.entity_id
_entity_poly.type
_entity_poly.pdbx_seq_one_letter_code
_entity_poly.pdbx_strand_id
1 'polypeptide(L)'
;MKLVHIKNPNFEVMKKIVEIEQEAFEGAGNVDLWIVKALIRYGLVFVITENDKIVCIVEYMQVFNKKSLFLYGISTLKKYRHKGYANYILNETEKILKNLSYKEIELTVAPENEIAISLYKKHGYIQEKFLENEYGEGIHRYMMRKKLWQIKIFLE
;
A
#
# COMPACT_ATOMS: atom_id res chain seq x y z
N MET A 1 2.69 14.25 12.99
CA MET A 1 2.24 13.24 12.01
C MET A 1 1.30 13.91 11.02
N LYS A 2 1.67 13.96 9.75
CA LYS A 2 0.88 14.61 8.68
C LYS A 2 0.81 13.68 7.47
N LEU A 3 -0.41 13.42 6.97
CA LEU A 3 -0.62 12.70 5.72
C LEU A 3 -0.49 13.65 4.53
N VAL A 4 0.26 13.28 3.52
CA VAL A 4 0.46 14.05 2.28
C VAL A 4 0.24 13.16 1.07
N HIS A 5 -0.59 13.61 0.14
CA HIS A 5 -0.74 12.99 -1.17
C HIS A 5 0.34 13.57 -2.11
N ILE A 6 1.22 12.72 -2.60
CA ILE A 6 2.28 13.12 -3.53
C ILE A 6 1.71 13.15 -4.94
N LYS A 7 1.56 14.35 -5.49
CA LYS A 7 1.00 14.56 -6.85
C LYS A 7 2.05 14.90 -7.90
N ASN A 8 3.17 15.44 -7.48
CA ASN A 8 4.25 15.85 -8.37
C ASN A 8 5.49 14.98 -8.17
N PRO A 9 5.99 14.31 -9.23
CA PRO A 9 7.17 13.47 -9.14
C PRO A 9 8.46 14.33 -9.11
N ASN A 10 8.65 15.03 -8.00
CA ASN A 10 9.89 15.74 -7.72
C ASN A 10 11.01 14.73 -7.47
N PHE A 11 12.20 14.97 -8.05
CA PHE A 11 13.32 14.02 -7.98
C PHE A 11 13.76 13.69 -6.54
N GLU A 12 13.85 14.69 -5.67
CA GLU A 12 14.26 14.49 -4.27
C GLU A 12 13.23 13.65 -3.49
N VAL A 13 11.95 13.90 -3.72
CA VAL A 13 10.87 13.11 -3.12
C VAL A 13 10.91 11.67 -3.62
N MET A 14 11.04 11.46 -4.94
CA MET A 14 11.12 10.11 -5.52
C MET A 14 12.34 9.35 -5.00
N LYS A 15 13.49 10.01 -4.93
CA LYS A 15 14.73 9.43 -4.38
C LYS A 15 14.52 8.99 -2.92
N LYS A 16 13.84 9.82 -2.11
CA LYS A 16 13.54 9.49 -0.73
C LYS A 16 12.59 8.30 -0.61
N ILE A 17 11.59 8.20 -1.47
CA ILE A 17 10.69 7.05 -1.53
C ILE A 17 11.47 5.78 -1.84
N VAL A 18 12.32 5.80 -2.86
CA VAL A 18 13.19 4.65 -3.22
C VAL A 18 14.06 4.22 -2.05
N GLU A 19 14.69 5.16 -1.33
CA GLU A 19 15.51 4.86 -0.16
C GLU A 19 14.73 4.14 0.95
N ILE A 20 13.51 4.59 1.22
CA ILE A 20 12.64 3.98 2.25
C ILE A 20 12.21 2.57 1.82
N GLU A 21 11.83 2.38 0.57
CA GLU A 21 11.47 1.08 0.01
C GLU A 21 12.65 0.10 0.03
N GLN A 22 13.84 0.53 -0.34
CA GLN A 22 15.05 -0.28 -0.29
C GLN A 22 15.39 -0.72 1.15
N GLU A 23 15.25 0.16 2.13
CA GLU A 23 15.40 -0.18 3.54
C GLU A 23 14.36 -1.21 4.00
N ALA A 24 13.12 -1.10 3.52
CA ALA A 24 12.03 -1.96 3.94
C ALA A 24 12.12 -3.37 3.37
N PHE A 25 12.52 -3.53 2.11
CA PHE A 25 12.50 -4.80 1.38
C PHE A 25 13.86 -5.48 1.23
N GLU A 26 14.91 -4.90 1.75
CA GLU A 26 16.28 -5.49 1.81
C GLU A 26 16.77 -6.09 0.48
N GLY A 27 16.43 -5.45 -0.64
CA GLY A 27 16.90 -5.81 -1.98
C GLY A 27 15.97 -6.71 -2.79
N ALA A 28 14.88 -7.21 -2.24
CA ALA A 28 13.91 -8.03 -2.97
C ALA A 28 12.59 -7.28 -3.21
N GLY A 29 12.22 -7.06 -4.47
CA GLY A 29 10.96 -6.37 -4.81
C GLY A 29 11.00 -4.86 -4.68
N ASN A 30 12.17 -4.27 -4.74
CA ASN A 30 12.38 -2.83 -4.63
C ASN A 30 11.75 -2.07 -5.79
N VAL A 31 11.27 -0.88 -5.48
CA VAL A 31 10.94 0.12 -6.49
C VAL A 31 12.20 0.85 -6.94
N ASP A 32 12.19 1.31 -8.18
CA ASP A 32 13.16 2.27 -8.72
C ASP A 32 12.48 3.61 -9.02
N LEU A 33 13.27 4.58 -9.47
CA LEU A 33 12.76 5.91 -9.82
C LEU A 33 11.70 5.87 -10.93
N TRP A 34 11.77 4.91 -11.84
CA TRP A 34 10.82 4.78 -12.95
C TRP A 34 9.45 4.36 -12.47
N ILE A 35 9.39 3.32 -11.64
CA ILE A 35 8.11 2.85 -11.12
C ILE A 35 7.49 3.85 -10.13
N VAL A 36 8.30 4.49 -9.28
CA VAL A 36 7.82 5.53 -8.36
C VAL A 36 7.19 6.69 -9.14
N LYS A 37 7.84 7.13 -10.22
CA LYS A 37 7.29 8.18 -11.08
C LYS A 37 5.96 7.78 -11.71
N ALA A 38 5.85 6.55 -12.19
CA ALA A 38 4.62 6.01 -12.77
C ALA A 38 3.51 5.93 -11.71
N LEU A 39 3.80 5.45 -10.51
CA LEU A 39 2.85 5.39 -9.39
C LEU A 39 2.34 6.77 -8.98
N ILE A 40 3.22 7.78 -8.93
CA ILE A 40 2.80 9.15 -8.60
C ILE A 40 1.88 9.73 -9.68
N ARG A 41 2.18 9.50 -10.96
CA ARG A 41 1.41 10.07 -12.08
C ARG A 41 0.11 9.35 -12.38
N TYR A 42 0.11 8.03 -12.29
CA TYR A 42 -0.99 7.18 -12.78
C TYR A 42 -1.65 6.35 -11.69
N GLY A 43 -1.02 6.23 -10.54
CA GLY A 43 -1.57 5.65 -9.33
C GLY A 43 -1.85 6.70 -8.27
N LEU A 44 -1.71 6.30 -7.01
CA LEU A 44 -1.85 7.17 -5.84
C LEU A 44 -0.73 6.87 -4.86
N VAL A 45 0.03 7.87 -4.48
CA VAL A 45 1.12 7.75 -3.50
C VAL A 45 0.85 8.69 -2.34
N PHE A 46 0.78 8.13 -1.14
CA PHE A 46 0.62 8.90 0.09
C PHE A 46 1.80 8.64 1.01
N VAL A 47 2.20 9.67 1.72
CA VAL A 47 3.25 9.58 2.71
C VAL A 47 2.81 10.18 4.04
N ILE A 48 3.40 9.68 5.12
CA ILE A 48 3.35 10.37 6.41
C ILE A 48 4.67 11.10 6.60
N THR A 49 4.56 12.37 6.96
CA THR A 49 5.71 13.18 7.36
C THR A 49 5.69 13.44 8.87
N GLU A 50 6.87 13.45 9.47
CA GLU A 50 7.11 13.85 10.84
C GLU A 50 8.38 14.72 10.87
N ASN A 51 8.26 15.93 11.42
CA ASN A 51 9.33 16.94 11.38
C ASN A 51 9.89 17.13 9.94
N ASP A 52 9.00 17.27 8.97
CA ASP A 52 9.28 17.46 7.54
C ASP A 52 10.03 16.30 6.87
N LYS A 53 10.10 15.13 7.53
CA LYS A 53 10.72 13.92 6.97
C LYS A 53 9.66 12.89 6.63
N ILE A 54 9.77 12.27 5.46
CA ILE A 54 8.94 11.13 5.10
C ILE A 54 9.35 9.94 5.97
N VAL A 55 8.38 9.33 6.66
CA VAL A 55 8.62 8.22 7.58
C VAL A 55 7.84 6.95 7.23
N CYS A 56 6.74 7.10 6.50
CA CYS A 56 5.91 5.99 6.04
C CYS A 56 5.32 6.31 4.68
N ILE A 57 5.13 5.30 3.85
CA ILE A 57 4.65 5.41 2.48
C ILE A 57 3.60 4.34 2.24
N VAL A 58 2.57 4.66 1.46
CA VAL A 58 1.69 3.68 0.83
C VAL A 58 1.49 4.05 -0.63
N GLU A 59 1.49 3.04 -1.48
CA GLU A 59 1.40 3.17 -2.93
C GLU A 59 0.26 2.31 -3.45
N TYR A 60 -0.58 2.92 -4.27
CA TYR A 60 -1.70 2.27 -4.94
C TYR A 60 -1.58 2.38 -6.44
N MET A 61 -1.84 1.30 -7.13
CA MET A 61 -1.91 1.21 -8.58
C MET A 61 -3.38 1.04 -9.01
N GLN A 62 -3.81 1.73 -10.06
CA GLN A 62 -5.14 1.54 -10.59
C GLN A 62 -5.26 0.21 -11.32
N VAL A 63 -6.33 -0.52 -11.06
CA VAL A 63 -6.65 -1.73 -11.82
C VAL A 63 -7.40 -1.31 -13.09
N PHE A 64 -6.86 -1.69 -14.24
CA PHE A 64 -7.42 -1.31 -15.53
C PHE A 64 -8.90 -1.70 -15.64
N ASN A 65 -9.71 -0.73 -16.10
CA ASN A 65 -11.14 -0.90 -16.35
C ASN A 65 -12.00 -1.32 -15.15
N LYS A 66 -11.52 -1.06 -13.91
CA LYS A 66 -12.24 -1.36 -12.66
C LYS A 66 -12.17 -0.18 -11.68
N LYS A 67 -13.17 -0.09 -10.81
CA LYS A 67 -13.15 0.81 -9.64
C LYS A 67 -12.43 0.17 -8.45
N SER A 68 -11.29 -0.44 -8.71
CA SER A 68 -10.45 -1.09 -7.72
C SER A 68 -9.00 -0.62 -7.81
N LEU A 69 -8.30 -0.75 -6.70
CA LEU A 69 -6.89 -0.44 -6.57
C LEU A 69 -6.12 -1.68 -6.15
N PHE A 70 -4.90 -1.78 -6.64
CA PHE A 70 -3.89 -2.69 -6.12
C PHE A 70 -3.00 -1.92 -5.16
N LEU A 71 -2.94 -2.33 -3.89
CA LEU A 71 -1.98 -1.82 -2.93
C LEU A 71 -0.62 -2.40 -3.30
N TYR A 72 0.20 -1.57 -3.95
CA TYR A 72 1.51 -1.98 -4.47
C TYR A 72 2.51 -2.20 -3.36
N GLY A 73 2.55 -1.30 -2.37
CA GLY A 73 3.45 -1.38 -1.24
C GLY A 73 3.04 -0.49 -0.07
N ILE A 74 3.49 -0.87 1.10
CA ILE A 74 3.44 -0.07 2.31
C ILE A 74 4.75 -0.24 3.07
N SER A 75 5.42 0.86 3.39
CA SER A 75 6.75 0.85 3.98
C SER A 75 6.88 1.88 5.08
N THR A 76 7.53 1.50 6.17
CA THR A 76 7.87 2.40 7.27
C THR A 76 9.37 2.29 7.56
N LEU A 77 10.05 3.41 7.65
CA LEU A 77 11.45 3.47 8.07
C LEU A 77 11.68 2.67 9.37
N LYS A 78 12.74 1.88 9.43
CA LYS A 78 13.00 0.95 10.57
C LYS A 78 12.85 1.62 11.93
N LYS A 79 13.43 2.80 12.13
CA LYS A 79 13.37 3.52 13.40
C LYS A 79 11.99 4.07 13.78
N TYR A 80 11.04 4.06 12.83
CA TYR A 80 9.66 4.51 13.03
C TYR A 80 8.66 3.36 13.09
N ARG A 81 9.12 2.10 12.98
CA ARG A 81 8.25 0.92 13.08
C ARG A 81 7.69 0.75 14.50
N HIS A 82 6.62 -0.02 14.61
CA HIS A 82 5.92 -0.32 15.87
C HIS A 82 5.33 0.91 16.58
N LYS A 83 5.15 2.02 15.86
CA LYS A 83 4.56 3.28 16.36
C LYS A 83 3.19 3.59 15.77
N GLY A 84 2.60 2.64 15.03
CA GLY A 84 1.25 2.77 14.49
C GLY A 84 1.15 3.50 13.15
N TYR A 85 2.24 3.86 12.49
CA TYR A 85 2.21 4.59 11.21
C TYR A 85 1.50 3.82 10.10
N ALA A 86 1.74 2.51 9.96
CA ALA A 86 1.08 1.68 8.96
C ALA A 86 -0.44 1.60 9.17
N ASN A 87 -0.89 1.46 10.41
CA ASN A 87 -2.32 1.53 10.75
C ASN A 87 -2.93 2.88 10.40
N TYR A 88 -2.24 3.96 10.75
CA TYR A 88 -2.71 5.32 10.51
C TYR A 88 -2.82 5.62 9.01
N ILE A 89 -1.79 5.31 8.22
CA ILE A 89 -1.80 5.60 6.78
C ILE A 89 -2.88 4.80 6.05
N LEU A 90 -3.11 3.53 6.40
CA LEU A 90 -4.19 2.73 5.83
C LEU A 90 -5.56 3.30 6.19
N ASN A 91 -5.80 3.64 7.45
CA ASN A 91 -7.08 4.24 7.87
C ASN A 91 -7.39 5.53 7.15
N GLU A 92 -6.42 6.43 7.04
CA GLU A 92 -6.65 7.75 6.45
C GLU A 92 -6.76 7.66 4.92
N THR A 93 -5.94 6.85 4.26
CA THR A 93 -6.03 6.70 2.81
C THR A 93 -7.31 6.00 2.39
N GLU A 94 -7.78 4.99 3.11
CA GLU A 94 -9.06 4.33 2.82
C GLU A 94 -10.26 5.28 2.84
N LYS A 95 -10.28 6.28 3.73
CA LYS A 95 -11.31 7.33 3.73
C LYS A 95 -11.27 8.13 2.43
N ILE A 96 -10.06 8.50 1.98
CA ILE A 96 -9.86 9.22 0.73
C ILE A 96 -10.31 8.38 -0.46
N LEU A 97 -9.92 7.10 -0.49
CA LEU A 97 -10.27 6.18 -1.58
C LEU A 97 -11.78 5.95 -1.69
N LYS A 98 -12.49 5.86 -0.57
CA LYS A 98 -13.97 5.83 -0.54
C LYS A 98 -14.56 7.10 -1.16
N ASN A 99 -14.05 8.27 -0.79
CA ASN A 99 -14.51 9.55 -1.35
C ASN A 99 -14.22 9.67 -2.85
N LEU A 100 -13.18 9.01 -3.35
CA LEU A 100 -12.87 8.90 -4.79
C LEU A 100 -13.69 7.80 -5.50
N SER A 101 -14.64 7.18 -4.81
CA SER A 101 -15.54 6.14 -5.32
C SER A 101 -14.85 4.83 -5.73
N TYR A 102 -13.68 4.54 -5.19
CA TYR A 102 -13.12 3.19 -5.31
C TYR A 102 -13.93 2.21 -4.47
N LYS A 103 -14.13 1.01 -5.00
CA LYS A 103 -15.01 0.01 -4.38
C LYS A 103 -14.25 -1.04 -3.57
N GLU A 104 -13.03 -1.33 -3.97
CA GLU A 104 -12.22 -2.36 -3.33
C GLU A 104 -10.72 -2.12 -3.52
N ILE A 105 -9.95 -2.75 -2.65
CA ILE A 105 -8.50 -2.81 -2.71
C ILE A 105 -8.08 -4.27 -2.69
N GLU A 106 -7.18 -4.65 -3.58
CA GLU A 106 -6.50 -5.94 -3.56
C GLU A 106 -5.00 -5.77 -3.34
N LEU A 107 -4.37 -6.78 -2.79
CA LEU A 107 -2.92 -6.82 -2.58
C LEU A 107 -2.40 -8.25 -2.67
N THR A 108 -1.10 -8.38 -2.84
CA THR A 108 -0.41 -9.65 -2.64
C THR A 108 0.60 -9.53 -1.52
N VAL A 109 0.77 -10.59 -0.74
CA VAL A 109 1.68 -10.65 0.40
C VAL A 109 2.37 -12.00 0.46
N ALA A 110 3.65 -12.01 0.86
CA ALA A 110 4.38 -13.25 1.07
C ALA A 110 3.74 -14.04 2.23
N PRO A 111 3.56 -15.36 2.09
CA PRO A 111 2.99 -16.19 3.16
C PRO A 111 3.77 -16.11 4.48
N GLU A 112 5.07 -15.87 4.41
CA GLU A 112 5.97 -15.76 5.55
C GLU A 112 5.89 -14.41 6.26
N ASN A 113 5.29 -13.40 5.63
CA ASN A 113 5.17 -12.05 6.20
C ASN A 113 3.96 -11.94 7.13
N GLU A 114 4.05 -12.60 8.29
CA GLU A 114 2.98 -12.66 9.29
C GLU A 114 2.58 -11.29 9.83
N ILE A 115 3.54 -10.36 9.93
CA ILE A 115 3.31 -9.00 10.42
C ILE A 115 2.39 -8.24 9.45
N ALA A 116 2.69 -8.29 8.15
CA ALA A 116 1.86 -7.65 7.13
C ALA A 116 0.48 -8.32 7.02
N ILE A 117 0.42 -9.65 7.05
CA ILE A 117 -0.85 -10.40 7.01
C ILE A 117 -1.74 -10.00 8.20
N SER A 118 -1.19 -9.93 9.41
CA SER A 118 -1.92 -9.48 10.61
C SER A 118 -2.43 -8.06 10.46
N LEU A 119 -1.61 -7.14 9.94
CA LEU A 119 -1.99 -5.76 9.67
C LEU A 119 -3.19 -5.71 8.71
N TYR A 120 -3.12 -6.41 7.59
CA TYR A 120 -4.19 -6.41 6.59
C TYR A 120 -5.46 -7.04 7.12
N LYS A 121 -5.39 -8.17 7.84
CA LYS A 121 -6.55 -8.78 8.48
C LYS A 121 -7.23 -7.83 9.47
N LYS A 122 -6.45 -7.11 10.28
CA LYS A 122 -6.96 -6.09 11.21
C LYS A 122 -7.71 -4.97 10.49
N HIS A 123 -7.28 -4.63 9.27
CA HIS A 123 -7.95 -3.64 8.41
C HIS A 123 -9.11 -4.21 7.58
N GLY A 124 -9.49 -5.48 7.79
CA GLY A 124 -10.64 -6.10 7.13
C GLY A 124 -10.34 -6.71 5.76
N TYR A 125 -9.07 -6.90 5.41
CA TYR A 125 -8.70 -7.67 4.23
C TYR A 125 -8.92 -9.16 4.47
N ILE A 126 -9.43 -9.85 3.46
CA ILE A 126 -9.70 -11.29 3.48
C ILE A 126 -8.77 -11.96 2.49
N GLN A 127 -8.14 -13.05 2.91
CA GLN A 127 -7.35 -13.89 2.01
C GLN A 127 -8.28 -14.67 1.09
N GLU A 128 -8.12 -14.48 -0.23
CA GLU A 128 -8.97 -15.11 -1.24
C GLU A 128 -8.27 -16.23 -2.00
N LYS A 129 -6.98 -16.06 -2.30
CA LYS A 129 -6.24 -17.00 -3.15
C LYS A 129 -4.82 -17.21 -2.64
N PHE A 130 -4.30 -18.41 -2.90
CA PHE A 130 -2.88 -18.71 -2.89
C PHE A 130 -2.37 -18.68 -4.33
N LEU A 131 -1.38 -17.85 -4.60
CA LEU A 131 -0.77 -17.68 -5.92
C LEU A 131 0.60 -18.36 -5.90
N GLU A 132 0.61 -19.58 -6.41
CA GLU A 132 1.83 -20.38 -6.48
C GLU A 132 2.79 -19.81 -7.53
N ASN A 133 4.06 -19.64 -7.15
CA ASN A 133 5.13 -19.16 -8.02
C ASN A 133 4.83 -17.79 -8.69
N GLU A 134 4.10 -16.90 -8.03
CA GLU A 134 3.65 -15.62 -8.58
C GLU A 134 4.80 -14.74 -9.08
N TYR A 135 5.93 -14.76 -8.39
CA TYR A 135 7.13 -13.99 -8.76
C TYR A 135 8.34 -14.88 -9.10
N GLY A 136 8.10 -16.12 -9.49
CA GLY A 136 9.11 -17.11 -9.83
C GLY A 136 9.03 -18.37 -8.97
N GLU A 137 9.80 -19.37 -9.31
CA GLU A 137 9.79 -20.67 -8.62
C GLU A 137 10.05 -20.50 -7.12
N GLY A 138 9.13 -21.02 -6.30
CA GLY A 138 9.19 -20.93 -4.84
C GLY A 138 8.79 -19.58 -4.26
N ILE A 139 8.45 -18.59 -5.08
CA ILE A 139 8.06 -17.25 -4.61
C ILE A 139 6.55 -17.10 -4.69
N HIS A 140 5.90 -17.59 -3.66
CA HIS A 140 4.43 -17.59 -3.56
C HIS A 140 3.88 -16.30 -2.97
N ARG A 141 2.56 -16.07 -3.18
CA ARG A 141 1.82 -14.95 -2.57
C ARG A 141 0.44 -15.40 -2.11
N TYR A 142 -0.06 -14.76 -1.06
CA TYR A 142 -1.49 -14.69 -0.82
C TYR A 142 -2.04 -13.46 -1.52
N MET A 143 -3.17 -13.61 -2.20
CA MET A 143 -3.99 -12.47 -2.63
C MET A 143 -5.01 -12.18 -1.54
N MET A 144 -5.04 -10.93 -1.09
CA MET A 144 -6.00 -10.43 -0.12
C MET A 144 -6.82 -9.30 -0.72
N ARG A 145 -8.06 -9.17 -0.29
CA ARG A 145 -8.99 -8.15 -0.78
C ARG A 145 -9.80 -7.54 0.36
N LYS A 146 -10.06 -6.24 0.22
CA LYS A 146 -10.98 -5.51 1.07
C LYS A 146 -11.99 -4.76 0.22
N LYS A 147 -13.29 -4.91 0.54
CA LYS A 147 -14.36 -4.06 0.00
C LYS A 147 -14.44 -2.77 0.82
N LEU A 148 -14.40 -1.62 0.14
CA LEU A 148 -14.47 -0.30 0.77
C LEU A 148 -15.92 0.11 1.06
N TRP A 149 -16.88 -0.40 0.28
CA TRP A 149 -18.30 -0.15 0.44
C TRP A 149 -18.97 -1.45 0.83
N GLN A 150 -19.59 -1.49 2.01
CA GLN A 150 -20.55 -2.50 2.37
C GLN A 150 -21.95 -1.91 2.12
N ILE A 151 -22.72 -2.54 1.26
CA ILE A 151 -24.16 -2.27 1.17
C ILE A 151 -24.74 -2.80 2.48
N LYS A 152 -25.11 -1.91 3.40
CA LYS A 152 -25.97 -2.29 4.52
C LYS A 152 -27.32 -2.59 3.92
N ILE A 153 -27.62 -3.86 3.69
CA ILE A 153 -28.99 -4.31 3.42
C ILE A 153 -29.71 -4.15 4.75
N PHE A 154 -30.48 -3.08 4.89
CA PHE A 154 -31.48 -3.02 5.95
C PHE A 154 -32.59 -3.96 5.49
N LEU A 155 -32.64 -5.17 6.04
CA LEU A 155 -33.84 -5.99 6.02
C LEU A 155 -34.83 -5.33 6.99
N GLU A 156 -35.83 -4.66 6.44
CA GLU A 156 -37.02 -4.24 7.17
C GLU A 156 -37.84 -5.48 7.56
#